data_5b39dda62308ae68aa1464fc440037f3
#
_entry.id   5b39dda62308ae68aa1464fc440037f3
#
_cell.length_a   1.000
_cell.length_b   1.000
_cell.length_c   1.000
_cell.angle_alpha   90.00
_cell.angle_beta   90.00
_cell.angle_gamma   90.00
#
_symmetry.space_group_name_H-M   'P 1'
#
loop_
_entity.id
_entity.type
_entity.pdbx_description
1 polymer ?
#
loop_
_entity_poly.entity_id
_entity_poly.type
_entity_poly.pdbx_seq_one_letter_code
_entity_poly.pdbx_strand_id
1 'polypeptide(L)'
;DYVLVGSGYRPHPLNTDVEDRFYAFRDFFTGANEMADVDLDNVSDTTDGYPQTDGSAYDNDDLIDVTSTILDSSDSTHKEAGGWYYDFTDAGTTAEKVLSAPVTTAGVVTFTTFSPEESSSDLCGASLGLGTAYNFDILSAGAALDFDGDGDIDLDDRVFELSSGIPSSVVP
;
A
#
# COMPACT_ATOMS: atom_id res chain seq x y z
N ASP A 1 8.41 14.33 -0.19
CA ASP A 1 8.52 13.22 0.75
C ASP A 1 7.28 12.31 0.64
N TYR A 2 7.33 11.14 1.27
CA TYR A 2 6.21 10.19 1.32
C TYR A 2 5.95 9.77 2.76
N VAL A 3 4.66 9.60 3.11
CA VAL A 3 4.21 8.97 4.34
C VAL A 3 3.62 7.61 3.98
N LEU A 4 4.17 6.55 4.56
CA LEU A 4 3.81 5.17 4.25
C LEU A 4 2.98 4.59 5.38
N VAL A 5 1.80 4.08 5.06
CA VAL A 5 0.87 3.53 6.05
C VAL A 5 0.25 2.24 5.52
N GLY A 6 0.42 1.17 6.29
CA GLY A 6 -0.35 -0.05 6.08
C GLY A 6 -1.51 -0.13 7.05
N SER A 7 -2.69 -0.48 6.58
CA SER A 7 -3.80 -0.78 7.46
C SER A 7 -3.74 -2.23 7.97
N GLY A 8 -4.34 -2.48 9.13
CA GLY A 8 -4.40 -3.79 9.75
C GLY A 8 -4.59 -3.70 11.26
N TYR A 9 -5.50 -4.50 11.79
CA TYR A 9 -5.78 -4.51 13.21
C TYR A 9 -4.95 -5.57 13.94
N ARG A 10 -3.75 -5.19 14.33
CA ARG A 10 -2.76 -6.09 14.98
C ARG A 10 -3.28 -6.86 16.20
N PRO A 11 -4.12 -6.30 17.11
CA PRO A 11 -4.70 -7.06 18.22
C PRO A 11 -5.63 -8.20 17.81
N HIS A 12 -6.17 -8.16 16.60
CA HIS A 12 -7.04 -9.18 16.05
C HIS A 12 -6.61 -9.60 14.64
N PRO A 13 -5.45 -10.25 14.50
CA PRO A 13 -4.88 -10.57 13.18
C PRO A 13 -5.75 -11.57 12.40
N LEU A 14 -6.59 -12.33 13.08
CA LEU A 14 -7.50 -13.31 12.46
C LEU A 14 -8.87 -12.73 12.07
N ASN A 15 -9.11 -11.43 12.29
CA ASN A 15 -10.35 -10.80 11.85
C ASN A 15 -10.37 -10.68 10.33
N THR A 16 -11.48 -11.10 9.71
CA THR A 16 -11.67 -11.12 8.25
C THR A 16 -12.75 -10.14 7.78
N ASP A 17 -13.28 -9.29 8.68
CA ASP A 17 -14.40 -8.40 8.37
C ASP A 17 -13.97 -7.09 7.71
N VAL A 18 -12.67 -6.81 7.65
CA VAL A 18 -12.11 -5.54 7.16
C VAL A 18 -11.21 -5.79 5.96
N GLU A 19 -11.43 -5.02 4.92
CA GLU A 19 -10.53 -4.91 3.76
C GLU A 19 -9.43 -3.93 4.10
N ASP A 20 -8.19 -4.40 4.03
CA ASP A 20 -7.02 -3.61 4.40
C ASP A 20 -6.22 -3.22 3.14
N ARG A 21 -5.46 -2.12 3.25
CA ARG A 21 -4.70 -1.53 2.16
C ARG A 21 -3.34 -1.06 2.63
N PHE A 22 -2.45 -0.88 1.67
CA PHE A 22 -1.22 -0.12 1.87
C PHE A 22 -1.29 1.20 1.13
N TYR A 23 -0.88 2.29 1.79
CA TYR A 23 -0.94 3.64 1.28
C TYR A 23 0.44 4.28 1.24
N ALA A 24 0.72 5.02 0.20
CA ALA A 24 1.86 5.92 0.08
C ALA A 24 1.36 7.33 -0.23
N PHE A 25 1.21 8.14 0.80
CA PHE A 25 0.82 9.54 0.68
C PHE A 25 2.02 10.38 0.30
N ARG A 26 1.85 11.22 -0.69
CA ARG A 26 2.88 12.14 -1.16
C ARG A 26 2.77 13.47 -0.42
N ASP A 27 3.84 13.84 0.28
CA ASP A 27 3.94 15.14 0.91
C ASP A 27 4.59 16.14 -0.07
N PHE A 28 3.79 17.06 -0.57
CA PHE A 28 4.22 18.14 -1.46
C PHE A 28 4.79 19.35 -0.71
N PHE A 29 4.58 19.45 0.62
CA PHE A 29 4.82 20.64 1.41
C PHE A 29 5.92 20.46 2.47
N THR A 30 7.11 20.12 2.03
CA THR A 30 8.27 20.04 2.93
C THR A 30 8.89 21.39 3.29
N GLY A 31 8.31 22.51 2.82
CA GLY A 31 8.78 23.87 3.10
C GLY A 31 8.24 24.42 4.41
N ALA A 32 9.10 25.04 5.22
CA ALA A 32 8.80 25.55 6.57
C ALA A 32 7.73 26.68 6.65
N ASN A 33 7.14 27.10 5.54
CA ASN A 33 6.23 28.24 5.47
C ASN A 33 4.87 27.96 4.80
N GLU A 34 4.60 26.75 4.38
CA GLU A 34 3.34 26.40 3.73
C GLU A 34 2.71 25.25 4.50
N MET A 35 1.99 25.60 5.58
CA MET A 35 0.92 24.73 6.06
C MET A 35 -0.19 24.81 5.02
N ALA A 36 -0.11 24.00 3.98
CA ALA A 36 -1.28 23.74 3.18
C ALA A 36 -2.28 23.03 4.08
N ASP A 37 -3.45 23.59 4.13
CA ASP A 37 -4.59 22.96 4.75
C ASP A 37 -4.91 21.73 3.89
N VAL A 38 -4.54 20.57 4.37
CA VAL A 38 -4.95 19.31 3.76
C VAL A 38 -6.40 19.15 4.16
N ASP A 39 -7.30 19.44 3.23
CA ASP A 39 -8.71 19.20 3.46
C ASP A 39 -8.97 17.69 3.58
N LEU A 40 -9.23 17.26 4.79
CA LEU A 40 -9.64 15.91 5.11
C LEU A 40 -11.17 15.79 5.27
N ASP A 41 -11.91 16.86 4.97
CA ASP A 41 -13.34 16.91 5.27
C ASP A 41 -14.22 16.51 4.08
N ASN A 42 -13.63 16.18 2.94
CA ASN A 42 -14.33 15.71 1.75
C ASN A 42 -15.34 16.75 1.18
N VAL A 43 -15.08 18.03 1.39
CA VAL A 43 -15.86 19.13 0.82
C VAL A 43 -15.08 19.72 -0.35
N SER A 44 -15.66 19.68 -1.54
CA SER A 44 -15.09 20.34 -2.72
C SER A 44 -15.09 21.86 -2.49
N ASP A 45 -13.96 22.40 -2.07
CA ASP A 45 -13.79 23.83 -2.00
C ASP A 45 -12.51 24.25 -2.76
N THR A 46 -12.47 25.49 -3.19
CA THR A 46 -11.39 26.02 -4.03
C THR A 46 -10.32 26.75 -3.22
N THR A 47 -10.32 26.59 -1.89
CA THR A 47 -9.42 27.30 -0.96
C THR A 47 -8.26 26.44 -0.47
N ASP A 48 -8.30 25.14 -0.70
CA ASP A 48 -7.24 24.22 -0.35
C ASP A 48 -6.05 24.47 -1.25
N GLY A 49 -4.92 24.71 -0.71
CA GLY A 49 -3.71 25.08 -1.44
C GLY A 49 -3.17 24.05 -2.45
N TYR A 50 -3.93 23.01 -2.78
CA TYR A 50 -3.65 22.07 -3.85
C TYR A 50 -4.23 22.57 -5.18
N PRO A 51 -3.51 22.46 -6.29
CA PRO A 51 -4.05 22.71 -7.61
C PRO A 51 -5.08 21.63 -7.92
N GLN A 52 -6.33 21.87 -7.57
CA GLN A 52 -7.45 21.07 -8.06
C GLN A 52 -7.66 21.39 -9.53
N THR A 53 -7.34 20.48 -10.39
CA THR A 53 -7.49 20.67 -11.83
C THR A 53 -8.90 20.35 -12.32
N ASP A 54 -9.73 19.68 -11.53
CA ASP A 54 -11.06 19.21 -11.95
C ASP A 54 -12.20 19.51 -10.98
N GLY A 55 -11.93 20.03 -9.77
CA GLY A 55 -12.95 20.35 -8.77
C GLY A 55 -13.52 19.13 -8.05
N SER A 56 -12.82 17.99 -8.07
CA SER A 56 -13.15 16.82 -7.26
C SER A 56 -12.66 17.00 -5.82
N ALA A 57 -13.43 16.52 -4.87
CA ALA A 57 -13.02 16.48 -3.47
C ALA A 57 -11.90 15.46 -3.26
N TYR A 58 -10.98 15.73 -2.32
CA TYR A 58 -9.99 14.75 -1.88
C TYR A 58 -10.71 13.58 -1.19
N ASP A 59 -10.96 12.56 -1.96
CA ASP A 59 -11.37 11.27 -1.46
C ASP A 59 -10.32 10.23 -1.86
N ASN A 60 -10.62 8.94 -1.76
CA ASN A 60 -9.71 7.91 -2.25
C ASN A 60 -9.36 8.05 -3.75
N ASP A 61 -10.11 8.88 -4.49
CA ASP A 61 -9.89 9.12 -5.92
C ASP A 61 -8.63 9.95 -6.21
N ASP A 62 -8.11 10.67 -5.20
CA ASP A 62 -6.84 11.40 -5.32
C ASP A 62 -5.61 10.51 -5.09
N LEU A 63 -5.82 9.30 -4.64
CA LEU A 63 -4.80 8.26 -4.60
C LEU A 63 -5.01 7.32 -5.78
N ILE A 64 -3.95 7.06 -6.51
CA ILE A 64 -4.01 6.13 -7.63
C ILE A 64 -4.03 4.69 -7.12
N ASP A 65 -5.00 3.91 -7.56
CA ASP A 65 -5.01 2.48 -7.36
C ASP A 65 -3.92 1.82 -8.21
N VAL A 66 -2.95 1.21 -7.54
CA VAL A 66 -1.83 0.53 -8.20
C VAL A 66 -1.93 -0.99 -8.09
N THR A 67 -3.06 -1.53 -7.65
CA THR A 67 -3.22 -2.98 -7.43
C THR A 67 -2.90 -3.78 -8.69
N SER A 68 -3.38 -3.33 -9.84
CA SER A 68 -3.16 -4.00 -11.15
C SER A 68 -2.38 -3.16 -12.16
N THR A 69 -1.76 -2.07 -11.72
CA THR A 69 -1.03 -1.13 -12.60
C THR A 69 0.19 -0.53 -11.90
N ILE A 70 0.94 0.30 -12.61
CA ILE A 70 2.01 1.13 -12.05
C ILE A 70 1.71 2.60 -12.33
N LEU A 71 2.36 3.49 -11.59
CA LEU A 71 2.32 4.92 -11.89
C LEU A 71 3.17 5.22 -13.14
N ASP A 72 2.54 5.82 -14.14
CA ASP A 72 3.25 6.31 -15.32
C ASP A 72 3.71 7.76 -15.09
N SER A 73 5.02 7.95 -15.06
CA SER A 73 5.63 9.29 -14.90
C SER A 73 5.37 10.23 -16.08
N SER A 74 4.85 9.75 -17.20
CA SER A 74 4.43 10.57 -18.34
C SER A 74 2.99 11.06 -18.21
N ASP A 75 2.15 10.40 -17.41
CA ASP A 75 0.77 10.78 -17.15
C ASP A 75 0.70 11.97 -16.18
N SER A 76 0.01 13.04 -16.58
CA SER A 76 -0.15 14.23 -15.73
C SER A 76 -0.98 13.94 -14.47
N THR A 77 -2.00 13.10 -14.59
CA THR A 77 -2.85 12.70 -13.45
C THR A 77 -2.03 12.00 -12.38
N HIS A 78 -1.14 11.08 -12.77
CA HIS A 78 -0.24 10.39 -11.84
C HIS A 78 0.79 11.33 -11.19
N LYS A 79 1.20 12.40 -11.88
CA LYS A 79 2.11 13.40 -11.31
C LYS A 79 1.47 14.30 -10.28
N GLU A 80 0.18 14.56 -10.43
CA GLU A 80 -0.60 15.46 -9.58
C GLU A 80 -1.29 14.72 -8.44
N ALA A 81 -1.36 13.39 -8.49
CA ALA A 81 -1.99 12.57 -7.47
C ALA A 81 -1.34 12.74 -6.08
N GLY A 82 -2.16 12.71 -5.06
CA GLY A 82 -1.75 12.74 -3.64
C GLY A 82 -0.96 11.53 -3.18
N GLY A 83 -0.77 10.55 -4.05
CA GLY A 83 -0.04 9.32 -3.77
C GLY A 83 -0.67 8.11 -4.46
N TRP A 84 -0.50 6.96 -3.85
CA TRP A 84 -1.04 5.71 -4.35
C TRP A 84 -1.46 4.76 -3.22
N TYR A 85 -2.31 3.79 -3.56
CA TYR A 85 -2.64 2.70 -2.67
C TYR A 85 -2.62 1.35 -3.39
N TYR A 86 -2.39 0.30 -2.61
CA TYR A 86 -2.49 -1.09 -3.05
C TYR A 86 -3.58 -1.78 -2.21
N ASP A 87 -4.57 -2.37 -2.87
CA ASP A 87 -5.70 -3.07 -2.24
C ASP A 87 -5.44 -4.57 -2.19
N PHE A 88 -5.32 -5.12 -1.00
CA PHE A 88 -5.03 -6.55 -0.84
C PHE A 88 -6.21 -7.43 -1.27
N THR A 89 -7.44 -6.94 -1.10
CA THR A 89 -8.63 -7.71 -1.47
C THR A 89 -8.77 -7.83 -2.98
N ASP A 90 -8.54 -6.74 -3.71
CA ASP A 90 -8.54 -6.74 -5.16
C ASP A 90 -7.38 -7.54 -5.75
N ALA A 91 -6.28 -7.66 -5.02
CA ALA A 91 -5.17 -8.56 -5.34
C ALA A 91 -5.50 -10.04 -5.08
N GLY A 92 -6.68 -10.35 -4.58
CA GLY A 92 -7.18 -11.72 -4.39
C GLY A 92 -6.89 -12.34 -3.03
N THR A 93 -6.34 -11.56 -2.09
CA THR A 93 -6.07 -12.02 -0.73
C THR A 93 -7.16 -11.54 0.24
N THR A 94 -7.78 -12.47 0.93
CA THR A 94 -8.85 -12.13 1.89
C THR A 94 -8.27 -11.73 3.23
N ALA A 95 -8.65 -10.53 3.71
CA ALA A 95 -8.30 -10.03 5.04
C ALA A 95 -6.79 -9.97 5.34
N GLU A 96 -5.97 -9.76 4.34
CA GLU A 96 -4.54 -9.54 4.49
C GLU A 96 -4.27 -8.21 5.18
N LYS A 97 -3.31 -8.18 6.11
CA LYS A 97 -3.04 -7.05 7.01
C LYS A 97 -1.58 -6.70 7.07
N VAL A 98 -1.27 -5.42 7.05
CA VAL A 98 0.08 -4.93 7.37
C VAL A 98 0.24 -4.89 8.89
N LEU A 99 1.06 -5.76 9.44
CA LEU A 99 1.27 -5.85 10.88
C LEU A 99 2.62 -5.26 11.34
N SER A 100 3.44 -4.77 10.42
CA SER A 100 4.75 -4.18 10.70
C SER A 100 4.90 -2.81 10.03
N ALA A 101 5.81 -1.99 10.55
CA ALA A 101 6.14 -0.74 9.88
C ALA A 101 6.89 -1.03 8.57
N PRO A 102 6.59 -0.29 7.48
CA PRO A 102 7.36 -0.38 6.26
C PRO A 102 8.77 0.20 6.43
N VAL A 103 9.70 -0.30 5.66
CA VAL A 103 11.08 0.19 5.58
C VAL A 103 11.36 0.65 4.16
N THR A 104 11.97 1.83 4.02
CA THR A 104 12.39 2.35 2.72
C THR A 104 13.90 2.40 2.64
N THR A 105 14.45 1.77 1.61
CA THR A 105 15.90 1.78 1.34
C THR A 105 16.13 2.06 -0.14
N ALA A 106 16.88 3.11 -0.43
CA ALA A 106 17.23 3.51 -1.82
C ALA A 106 15.99 3.66 -2.75
N GLY A 107 14.86 4.13 -2.22
CA GLY A 107 13.62 4.30 -3.00
C GLY A 107 12.73 3.06 -3.06
N VAL A 108 13.18 1.95 -2.50
CA VAL A 108 12.40 0.72 -2.42
C VAL A 108 11.69 0.64 -1.08
N VAL A 109 10.38 0.49 -1.12
CA VAL A 109 9.51 0.26 0.04
C VAL A 109 9.32 -1.23 0.24
N THR A 110 9.66 -1.73 1.42
CA THR A 110 9.46 -3.13 1.79
C THR A 110 8.65 -3.22 3.07
N PHE A 111 7.65 -4.08 3.09
CA PHE A 111 6.87 -4.39 4.29
C PHE A 111 6.40 -5.84 4.24
N THR A 112 5.90 -6.32 5.37
CA THR A 112 5.33 -7.66 5.48
C THR A 112 3.89 -7.60 5.92
N THR A 113 3.13 -8.56 5.43
CA THR A 113 1.71 -8.72 5.71
C THR A 113 1.42 -10.10 6.28
N PHE A 114 0.23 -10.27 6.75
CA PHE A 114 -0.30 -11.54 7.22
C PHE A 114 -1.74 -11.72 6.72
N SER A 115 -1.99 -12.83 6.03
CA SER A 115 -3.32 -13.30 5.66
C SER A 115 -3.75 -14.43 6.58
N PRO A 116 -4.86 -14.30 7.33
CA PRO A 116 -5.41 -15.44 8.05
C PRO A 116 -5.96 -16.46 7.05
N GLU A 117 -5.58 -17.71 7.16
CA GLU A 117 -6.25 -18.77 6.41
C GLU A 117 -7.68 -18.96 6.94
N GLU A 118 -8.62 -19.15 6.02
CA GLU A 118 -9.93 -19.66 6.41
C GLU A 118 -9.76 -21.03 7.05
N SER A 119 -10.36 -21.23 8.19
CA SER A 119 -10.32 -22.52 8.90
C SER A 119 -10.84 -23.61 7.97
N SER A 120 -9.94 -24.43 7.46
CA SER A 120 -10.34 -25.68 6.82
C SER A 120 -11.12 -26.49 7.85
N SER A 121 -12.22 -27.13 7.41
CA SER A 121 -13.12 -27.93 8.26
C SER A 121 -12.46 -29.14 8.92
N ASP A 122 -11.17 -29.29 8.80
CA ASP A 122 -10.37 -30.32 9.45
C ASP A 122 -10.00 -29.88 10.88
N LEU A 123 -10.71 -30.45 11.80
CA LEU A 123 -10.88 -30.10 13.22
C LEU A 123 -9.62 -30.12 14.11
N CYS A 124 -8.41 -30.26 13.61
CA CYS A 124 -7.19 -30.38 14.42
C CYS A 124 -5.95 -29.65 13.90
N GLY A 125 -6.04 -28.93 12.81
CA GLY A 125 -4.94 -28.07 12.32
C GLY A 125 -5.14 -26.63 12.77
N ALA A 126 -4.22 -26.07 13.54
CA ALA A 126 -4.19 -24.64 13.73
C ALA A 126 -3.84 -24.01 12.38
N SER A 127 -4.78 -23.26 11.78
CA SER A 127 -4.48 -22.42 10.64
C SER A 127 -3.45 -21.37 11.08
N LEU A 128 -2.27 -21.42 10.51
CA LEU A 128 -1.18 -20.51 10.86
C LEU A 128 -1.24 -19.22 10.02
N GLY A 129 -2.11 -19.17 9.01
CA GLY A 129 -2.13 -18.07 8.03
C GLY A 129 -0.85 -18.00 7.21
N LEU A 130 -0.78 -17.07 6.28
CA LEU A 130 0.32 -16.87 5.36
C LEU A 130 0.98 -15.51 5.60
N GLY A 131 2.30 -15.50 5.70
CA GLY A 131 3.11 -14.30 5.70
C GLY A 131 3.59 -13.98 4.30
N THR A 132 3.47 -12.70 3.90
CA THR A 132 3.87 -12.22 2.58
C THR A 132 4.78 -11.01 2.74
N ALA A 133 5.77 -10.88 1.86
CA ALA A 133 6.59 -9.67 1.74
C ALA A 133 6.22 -8.92 0.47
N TYR A 134 6.17 -7.62 0.58
CA TYR A 134 5.91 -6.69 -0.53
C TYR A 134 7.10 -5.80 -0.77
N ASN A 135 7.30 -5.46 -2.03
CA ASN A 135 8.44 -4.67 -2.50
C ASN A 135 7.99 -3.76 -3.64
N PHE A 136 8.01 -2.45 -3.38
CA PHE A 136 7.58 -1.44 -4.33
C PHE A 136 8.67 -0.39 -4.55
N ASP A 137 8.88 0.02 -5.79
CA ASP A 137 9.49 1.31 -6.05
C ASP A 137 8.54 2.44 -5.62
N ILE A 138 9.00 3.35 -4.77
CA ILE A 138 8.15 4.37 -4.14
C ILE A 138 7.52 5.34 -5.14
N LEU A 139 8.16 5.55 -6.31
CA LEU A 139 7.73 6.54 -7.30
C LEU A 139 6.78 5.96 -8.33
N SER A 140 7.04 4.72 -8.76
CA SER A 140 6.25 4.06 -9.81
C SER A 140 5.24 3.07 -9.25
N ALA A 141 5.38 2.68 -7.98
CA ALA A 141 4.68 1.56 -7.38
C ALA A 141 4.86 0.24 -8.16
N GLY A 142 5.87 0.14 -8.99
CA GLY A 142 6.30 -1.08 -9.66
C GLY A 142 7.12 -1.97 -8.73
N ALA A 143 7.42 -3.20 -9.17
CA ALA A 143 8.42 -4.00 -8.49
C ALA A 143 9.82 -3.37 -8.62
N ALA A 144 10.67 -3.59 -7.64
CA ALA A 144 12.04 -3.09 -7.66
C ALA A 144 13.08 -4.21 -7.82
N LEU A 145 12.68 -5.45 -7.68
CA LEU A 145 13.53 -6.63 -7.74
C LEU A 145 12.80 -7.73 -8.51
N ASP A 146 13.53 -8.53 -9.27
CA ASP A 146 13.06 -9.76 -9.89
C ASP A 146 13.05 -10.85 -8.82
N PHE A 147 11.88 -11.15 -8.25
CA PHE A 147 11.74 -12.14 -7.18
C PHE A 147 11.47 -13.56 -7.69
N ASP A 148 10.84 -13.71 -8.83
CA ASP A 148 10.54 -15.02 -9.37
C ASP A 148 11.71 -15.59 -10.22
N GLY A 149 12.64 -14.73 -10.62
CA GLY A 149 13.88 -15.09 -11.30
C GLY A 149 13.69 -15.43 -12.79
N ASP A 150 12.63 -14.92 -13.40
CA ASP A 150 12.34 -15.13 -14.81
C ASP A 150 13.17 -14.21 -15.74
N GLY A 151 13.76 -13.15 -15.19
CA GLY A 151 14.66 -12.19 -15.85
C GLY A 151 13.98 -10.91 -16.30
N ASP A 152 12.68 -10.75 -16.09
CA ASP A 152 11.95 -9.52 -16.27
C ASP A 152 11.55 -8.97 -14.87
N ILE A 153 11.29 -7.68 -14.74
CA ILE A 153 10.75 -7.07 -13.52
C ILE A 153 9.35 -6.57 -13.85
N ASP A 154 8.35 -7.24 -13.31
CA ASP A 154 6.96 -6.93 -13.61
C ASP A 154 6.08 -6.85 -12.34
N LEU A 155 4.75 -6.91 -12.51
CA LEU A 155 3.83 -6.73 -11.40
C LEU A 155 3.85 -7.90 -10.41
N ASP A 156 4.16 -9.09 -10.87
CA ASP A 156 4.16 -10.29 -10.04
C ASP A 156 5.34 -10.29 -9.07
N ASP A 157 6.41 -9.59 -9.42
CA ASP A 157 7.59 -9.38 -8.56
C ASP A 157 7.38 -8.44 -7.37
N ARG A 158 6.22 -7.83 -7.26
CA ARG A 158 5.89 -7.01 -6.06
C ARG A 158 5.71 -7.85 -4.81
N VAL A 159 5.40 -9.13 -4.98
CA VAL A 159 4.86 -10.00 -3.93
C VAL A 159 5.71 -11.25 -3.80
N PHE A 160 6.11 -11.57 -2.58
CA PHE A 160 6.86 -12.76 -2.27
C PHE A 160 6.26 -13.49 -1.06
N GLU A 161 5.79 -14.72 -1.26
CA GLU A 161 5.31 -15.55 -0.15
C GLU A 161 6.49 -15.97 0.74
N LEU A 162 6.37 -15.72 2.04
CA LEU A 162 7.41 -16.05 3.01
C LEU A 162 7.22 -17.45 3.58
N SER A 163 6.25 -17.60 4.46
CA SER A 163 5.97 -18.86 5.16
C SER A 163 4.67 -18.74 5.95
N SER A 164 4.20 -19.87 6.50
CA SER A 164 3.07 -19.86 7.42
C SER A 164 3.39 -19.10 8.71
N GLY A 165 2.40 -18.35 9.20
CA GLY A 165 2.46 -17.57 10.43
C GLY A 165 2.70 -16.07 10.21
N ILE A 166 2.68 -15.32 11.30
CA ILE A 166 2.90 -13.87 11.29
C ILE A 166 4.39 -13.58 11.05
N PRO A 167 4.77 -12.90 9.97
CA PRO A 167 6.16 -12.61 9.69
C PRO A 167 6.74 -11.58 10.68
N SER A 168 8.06 -11.58 10.81
CA SER A 168 8.77 -10.53 11.54
C SER A 168 8.72 -9.21 10.78
N SER A 169 8.96 -8.11 11.49
CA SER A 169 9.18 -6.82 10.84
C SER A 169 10.42 -6.85 9.95
N VAL A 170 10.36 -6.11 8.85
CA VAL A 170 11.53 -5.84 8.02
C VAL A 170 12.54 -5.04 8.83
N VAL A 171 13.80 -5.36 8.70
CA VAL A 171 14.92 -4.62 9.30
C VAL A 171 15.82 -4.10 8.17
N PRO A 172 16.28 -2.84 8.27
CA PRO A 172 17.16 -2.26 7.25
C PRO A 172 18.57 -2.88 7.26
#